data_20094db736b0aaa2b58435108f4212a2
#
_entry.id   20094db736b0aaa2b58435108f4212a2
#
_cell.length_a   1.000
_cell.length_b   1.000
_cell.length_c   1.000
_cell.angle_alpha   90.00
_cell.angle_beta   90.00
_cell.angle_gamma   90.00
#
_symmetry.space_group_name_H-M   'P 1'
#
loop_
_entity.id
_entity.type
_entity.pdbx_description
1 polymer ?
#
loop_
_entity_poly.entity_id
_entity_poly.type
_entity_poly.pdbx_seq_one_letter_code
_entity_poly.pdbx_strand_id
1 'polypeptide(L)'
;MIFILENDEFSGLPEKTIPDVHLYWKEFAEIPKTESARAVPKTVFNAGSDSEKNSKCRLCAGKLAPIRSFLHIGSVPVLVLHYTGEFRKKQKPFYKTDRNAVFCTEESENLMDRLVKKVFGFPMRNFYYQEIPACTFNADSSSDADWAERVRNCMIHAEDTIKIHNIRAVIITGAAAVLMLGKDRAGVETGKISKYRFGNTETDGIVLRSPEGMLSLEARRKSFEKNKNSEEYKRAREEENRVKEDTVKYMTEFRNRFSL
;
A
#
# COMPACT_ATOMS: atom_id res chain seq x y z
N MET A 1 -15.84 -1.29 11.74
CA MET A 1 -15.07 -2.20 12.63
C MET A 1 -13.75 -2.48 11.91
N ILE A 2 -12.71 -1.83 12.35
CA ILE A 2 -11.37 -1.88 11.72
C ILE A 2 -10.65 -3.05 12.36
N PHE A 3 -10.26 -4.03 11.56
CA PHE A 3 -9.49 -5.16 12.07
C PHE A 3 -8.02 -4.77 12.20
N ILE A 4 -7.56 -4.90 13.41
CA ILE A 4 -6.18 -4.67 13.87
C ILE A 4 -5.30 -5.77 13.29
N LEU A 5 -4.12 -5.39 12.82
CA LEU A 5 -2.99 -6.29 12.72
C LEU A 5 -2.49 -6.57 14.14
N GLU A 6 -3.07 -7.52 14.84
CA GLU A 6 -2.45 -8.06 16.04
C GLU A 6 -1.27 -8.93 15.60
N ASN A 7 -0.13 -8.68 16.20
CA ASN A 7 1.08 -9.48 15.98
C ASN A 7 0.90 -10.94 16.40
N ASP A 8 -0.14 -11.26 17.17
CA ASP A 8 -0.32 -12.56 17.81
C ASP A 8 -1.17 -13.55 17.01
N GLU A 9 -1.97 -13.13 16.02
CA GLU A 9 -2.76 -14.09 15.21
C GLU A 9 -1.90 -14.90 14.22
N PHE A 10 -0.62 -14.59 14.07
CA PHE A 10 0.30 -15.35 13.22
C PHE A 10 1.29 -16.23 14.00
N SER A 11 1.31 -16.16 15.33
CA SER A 11 2.20 -16.99 16.17
C SER A 11 1.85 -18.49 16.18
N GLY A 12 0.70 -18.87 15.61
CA GLY A 12 0.24 -20.25 15.54
C GLY A 12 0.42 -20.94 14.18
N LEU A 13 0.98 -20.28 13.17
CA LEU A 13 1.32 -20.94 11.92
C LEU A 13 2.68 -21.63 12.10
N PRO A 14 2.79 -22.94 11.83
CA PRO A 14 4.07 -23.63 11.94
C PRO A 14 5.08 -22.98 11.01
N GLU A 15 6.30 -22.75 11.50
CA GLU A 15 7.45 -22.17 10.77
C GLU A 15 7.69 -22.79 9.37
N LYS A 16 7.14 -23.97 9.13
CA LYS A 16 7.25 -24.70 7.86
C LYS A 16 6.25 -24.30 6.78
N THR A 17 5.31 -23.39 7.06
CA THR A 17 4.29 -22.96 6.10
C THR A 17 4.53 -21.56 5.52
N ILE A 18 5.67 -20.96 5.79
CA ILE A 18 6.17 -19.80 5.06
C ILE A 18 7.34 -20.30 4.18
N PRO A 19 7.07 -21.03 3.10
CA PRO A 19 8.14 -21.33 2.19
C PRO A 19 8.50 -20.03 1.48
N ASP A 20 9.66 -19.51 1.79
CA ASP A 20 10.48 -18.76 0.86
C ASP A 20 9.81 -17.64 0.05
N VAL A 21 9.04 -16.78 0.71
CA VAL A 21 8.79 -15.45 0.15
C VAL A 21 10.13 -14.76 -0.17
N HIS A 22 11.21 -15.09 0.54
CA HIS A 22 12.58 -14.70 0.21
C HIS A 22 13.07 -15.23 -1.14
N LEU A 23 12.70 -16.43 -1.56
CA LEU A 23 13.06 -16.99 -2.86
C LEU A 23 12.36 -16.24 -4.00
N TYR A 24 11.08 -15.93 -3.85
CA TYR A 24 10.34 -15.14 -4.84
C TYR A 24 10.99 -13.78 -5.13
N TRP A 25 11.54 -13.12 -4.11
CA TRP A 25 12.17 -11.81 -4.30
C TRP A 25 13.63 -11.89 -4.74
N LYS A 26 14.37 -12.97 -4.45
CA LYS A 26 15.65 -13.24 -5.09
C LYS A 26 15.47 -13.49 -6.58
N GLU A 27 14.47 -14.28 -6.97
CA GLU A 27 14.13 -14.51 -8.38
C GLU A 27 13.70 -13.21 -9.08
N PHE A 28 13.07 -12.25 -8.39
CA PHE A 28 12.77 -10.93 -8.93
C PHE A 28 14.02 -10.10 -9.25
N ALA A 29 15.08 -10.27 -8.49
CA ALA A 29 16.36 -9.62 -8.75
C ALA A 29 17.14 -10.31 -9.90
N GLU A 30 16.83 -11.56 -10.20
CA GLU A 30 17.58 -12.44 -11.11
C GLU A 30 16.78 -12.94 -12.31
N ILE A 31 15.60 -12.33 -12.65
CA ILE A 31 14.86 -12.75 -13.85
C ILE A 31 15.78 -12.56 -15.06
N PRO A 32 16.21 -13.65 -15.72
CA PRO A 32 16.93 -13.55 -16.97
C PRO A 32 16.06 -12.80 -17.98
N LYS A 33 16.66 -12.01 -18.83
CA LYS A 33 16.01 -11.35 -19.99
C LYS A 33 15.60 -12.44 -20.99
N THR A 34 14.66 -13.32 -20.64
CA THR A 34 14.10 -14.28 -21.59
C THR A 34 12.99 -13.61 -22.38
N GLU A 35 13.17 -13.66 -23.66
CA GLU A 35 12.42 -13.07 -24.76
C GLU A 35 10.99 -13.56 -24.95
N SER A 36 10.21 -13.72 -23.92
CA SER A 36 8.78 -13.98 -24.11
C SER A 36 7.90 -13.09 -23.22
N ALA A 37 8.30 -11.82 -23.06
CA ALA A 37 7.34 -10.81 -22.69
C ALA A 37 6.32 -10.73 -23.84
N ARG A 38 5.18 -11.43 -23.71
CA ARG A 38 4.02 -11.18 -24.55
C ARG A 38 3.89 -9.68 -24.65
N ALA A 39 3.97 -9.15 -25.86
CA ALA A 39 3.83 -7.72 -26.13
C ALA A 39 2.56 -7.22 -25.45
N VAL A 40 2.70 -6.61 -24.28
CA VAL A 40 1.60 -5.94 -23.60
C VAL A 40 1.27 -4.77 -24.51
N PRO A 41 0.00 -4.63 -24.95
CA PRO A 41 -0.38 -3.53 -25.82
C PRO A 41 0.06 -2.21 -25.16
N LYS A 42 0.87 -1.43 -25.85
CA LYS A 42 1.42 -0.13 -25.39
C LYS A 42 0.35 0.95 -25.10
N THR A 43 -0.92 0.60 -25.12
CA THR A 43 -2.04 1.56 -25.09
C THR A 43 -2.96 1.35 -23.88
N VAL A 44 -2.45 1.00 -22.70
CA VAL A 44 -3.34 0.79 -21.55
C VAL A 44 -3.66 2.11 -20.82
N PHE A 45 -2.87 3.15 -20.99
CA PHE A 45 -3.03 4.40 -20.22
C PHE A 45 -2.94 5.65 -21.09
N ASN A 46 -4.07 6.09 -21.63
CA ASN A 46 -4.23 7.46 -22.09
C ASN A 46 -4.69 8.33 -20.91
N ALA A 47 -4.02 9.45 -20.72
CA ALA A 47 -4.18 10.37 -19.58
C ALA A 47 -5.56 11.06 -19.44
N GLY A 48 -6.60 10.54 -20.03
CA GLY A 48 -7.86 11.26 -20.19
C GLY A 48 -9.08 10.77 -19.40
N SER A 49 -9.12 9.54 -18.88
CA SER A 49 -10.28 9.08 -18.10
C SER A 49 -9.91 8.02 -17.08
N ASP A 50 -9.96 8.37 -15.81
CA ASP A 50 -9.49 7.53 -14.70
C ASP A 50 -10.33 6.28 -14.44
N SER A 51 -11.58 6.25 -14.90
CA SER A 51 -12.53 5.19 -14.54
C SER A 51 -12.48 3.93 -15.41
N GLU A 52 -11.84 3.97 -16.59
CA GLU A 52 -11.90 2.86 -17.55
C GLU A 52 -10.60 2.06 -17.71
N LYS A 53 -9.52 2.55 -17.19
CA LYS A 53 -8.18 2.05 -17.52
C LYS A 53 -7.93 0.61 -17.12
N ASN A 54 -8.24 0.23 -15.89
CA ASN A 54 -8.05 -1.14 -15.43
C ASN A 54 -9.19 -2.10 -15.82
N SER A 55 -10.34 -1.59 -16.25
CA SER A 55 -11.45 -2.43 -16.72
C SER A 55 -11.07 -3.28 -17.92
N LYS A 56 -10.25 -2.74 -18.81
CA LYS A 56 -9.74 -3.39 -20.03
C LYS A 56 -8.53 -4.31 -19.78
N CYS A 57 -7.89 -4.22 -18.61
CA CYS A 57 -6.76 -5.06 -18.27
C CYS A 57 -7.17 -6.53 -18.15
N ARG A 58 -6.35 -7.44 -18.68
CA ARG A 58 -6.58 -8.90 -18.69
C ARG A 58 -5.37 -9.68 -18.13
N LEU A 59 -4.51 -9.03 -17.36
CA LEU A 59 -3.27 -9.61 -16.88
C LEU A 59 -3.48 -10.63 -15.75
N CYS A 60 -4.59 -10.51 -14.98
CA CYS A 60 -4.84 -11.37 -13.83
C CYS A 60 -6.07 -12.26 -14.02
N ALA A 61 -5.92 -13.54 -13.74
CA ALA A 61 -7.04 -14.45 -13.58
C ALA A 61 -7.80 -14.18 -12.26
N GLY A 62 -9.09 -14.55 -12.21
CA GLY A 62 -9.89 -14.46 -10.98
C GLY A 62 -10.20 -13.03 -10.50
N LYS A 63 -10.01 -12.03 -11.35
CA LYS A 63 -10.41 -10.66 -11.08
C LYS A 63 -11.92 -10.56 -10.90
N LEU A 64 -12.38 -10.07 -9.75
CA LEU A 64 -13.80 -9.83 -9.47
C LEU A 64 -14.26 -8.51 -10.10
N ALA A 65 -13.56 -7.43 -9.79
CA ALA A 65 -13.86 -6.11 -10.32
C ALA A 65 -12.61 -5.23 -10.37
N PRO A 66 -12.53 -4.30 -11.35
CA PRO A 66 -11.53 -3.24 -11.30
C PRO A 66 -11.88 -2.24 -10.21
N ILE A 67 -10.87 -1.72 -9.52
CA ILE A 67 -11.05 -0.58 -8.61
C ILE A 67 -11.16 0.67 -9.49
N ARG A 68 -12.34 1.32 -9.48
CA ARG A 68 -12.65 2.41 -10.43
C ARG A 68 -11.70 3.60 -10.28
N SER A 69 -11.43 4.02 -9.06
CA SER A 69 -10.50 5.12 -8.76
C SER A 69 -9.13 4.58 -8.39
N PHE A 70 -8.54 3.72 -9.22
CA PHE A 70 -7.27 3.07 -8.90
C PHE A 70 -6.08 4.03 -9.03
N LEU A 71 -6.21 5.12 -9.76
CA LEU A 71 -5.19 6.15 -9.93
C LEU A 71 -5.80 7.53 -9.69
N HIS A 72 -5.24 8.26 -8.73
CA HIS A 72 -5.47 9.68 -8.52
C HIS A 72 -4.26 10.48 -9.03
N ILE A 73 -4.52 11.47 -9.87
CA ILE A 73 -3.50 12.34 -10.45
C ILE A 73 -3.26 13.53 -9.53
N GLY A 74 -2.02 13.67 -9.08
CA GLY A 74 -1.58 14.80 -8.25
C GLY A 74 -0.79 15.85 -9.03
N SER A 75 -0.18 16.79 -8.31
CA SER A 75 0.69 17.85 -8.85
C SER A 75 2.13 17.75 -8.36
N VAL A 76 2.37 17.02 -7.27
CA VAL A 76 3.69 16.80 -6.70
C VAL A 76 4.21 15.43 -7.15
N PRO A 77 5.44 15.29 -7.66
CA PRO A 77 5.95 14.07 -8.28
C PRO A 77 6.30 12.96 -7.26
N VAL A 78 5.35 12.66 -6.39
CA VAL A 78 5.39 11.55 -5.41
C VAL A 78 4.20 10.65 -5.64
N LEU A 79 4.45 9.35 -5.80
CA LEU A 79 3.42 8.32 -5.95
C LEU A 79 3.24 7.57 -4.65
N VAL A 80 2.03 7.59 -4.10
CA VAL A 80 1.63 6.78 -2.95
C VAL A 80 0.96 5.50 -3.45
N LEU A 81 1.57 4.36 -3.19
CA LEU A 81 1.03 3.04 -3.48
C LEU A 81 0.27 2.52 -2.27
N HIS A 82 -0.97 2.14 -2.47
CA HIS A 82 -1.85 1.63 -1.44
C HIS A 82 -2.74 0.52 -1.99
N TYR A 83 -3.47 -0.17 -1.11
CA TYR A 83 -4.48 -1.15 -1.50
C TYR A 83 -5.67 -1.10 -0.55
N THR A 84 -6.85 -0.91 -1.12
CA THR A 84 -8.10 -0.82 -0.36
C THR A 84 -8.98 -2.06 -0.51
N GLY A 85 -8.57 -3.04 -1.32
CA GLY A 85 -9.27 -4.31 -1.48
C GLY A 85 -9.04 -5.28 -0.32
N GLU A 86 -9.82 -6.34 -0.31
CA GLU A 86 -9.64 -7.45 0.62
C GLU A 86 -8.43 -8.28 0.20
N PHE A 87 -7.55 -8.61 1.14
CA PHE A 87 -6.38 -9.45 0.88
C PHE A 87 -6.14 -10.53 1.94
N ARG A 88 -6.95 -10.54 3.00
CA ARG A 88 -6.90 -11.54 4.07
C ARG A 88 -8.13 -12.41 4.08
N LYS A 89 -7.94 -13.69 4.38
CA LYS A 89 -9.06 -14.62 4.60
C LYS A 89 -10.00 -14.08 5.66
N LYS A 90 -11.31 -14.23 5.42
CA LYS A 90 -12.38 -13.77 6.30
C LYS A 90 -12.39 -12.26 6.58
N GLN A 91 -11.65 -11.48 5.81
CA GLN A 91 -11.73 -10.02 5.88
C GLN A 91 -13.14 -9.58 5.48
N LYS A 92 -13.73 -8.69 6.28
CA LYS A 92 -15.03 -8.12 5.90
C LYS A 92 -14.84 -7.22 4.69
N PRO A 93 -15.77 -7.29 3.71
CA PRO A 93 -15.72 -6.42 2.55
C PRO A 93 -15.66 -4.95 2.97
N PHE A 94 -14.79 -4.23 2.32
CA PHE A 94 -14.65 -2.79 2.52
C PHE A 94 -15.06 -2.08 1.24
N TYR A 95 -16.09 -1.27 1.31
CA TYR A 95 -16.54 -0.49 0.16
C TYR A 95 -16.20 0.97 0.39
N LYS A 96 -15.51 1.58 -0.58
CA LYS A 96 -15.34 3.04 -0.58
C LYS A 96 -16.71 3.69 -0.64
N THR A 97 -16.98 4.56 0.31
CA THR A 97 -18.24 5.30 0.39
C THR A 97 -18.36 6.34 -0.72
N ASP A 98 -17.23 6.91 -1.15
CA ASP A 98 -17.13 7.84 -2.26
C ASP A 98 -16.24 7.24 -3.37
N ARG A 99 -16.69 7.37 -4.62
CA ARG A 99 -15.93 6.94 -5.81
C ARG A 99 -14.64 7.71 -6.02
N ASN A 100 -14.57 8.94 -5.50
CA ASN A 100 -13.38 9.79 -5.56
C ASN A 100 -12.45 9.62 -4.36
N ALA A 101 -12.85 8.82 -3.36
CA ALA A 101 -12.02 8.55 -2.20
C ALA A 101 -10.76 7.76 -2.60
N VAL A 102 -9.63 8.19 -2.07
CA VAL A 102 -8.34 7.47 -2.20
C VAL A 102 -8.32 6.30 -1.24
N PHE A 103 -8.66 6.53 0.02
CA PHE A 103 -8.68 5.52 1.08
C PHE A 103 -10.07 4.95 1.34
N CYS A 104 -10.14 3.95 2.21
CA CYS A 104 -11.39 3.24 2.47
C CYS A 104 -12.43 4.08 3.21
N THR A 105 -12.02 4.98 4.09
CA THR A 105 -12.92 5.79 4.93
C THR A 105 -12.54 7.26 4.91
N GLU A 106 -13.52 8.08 5.21
CA GLU A 106 -13.31 9.53 5.38
C GLU A 106 -12.31 9.82 6.50
N GLU A 107 -12.32 9.04 7.58
CA GLU A 107 -11.36 9.18 8.67
C GLU A 107 -9.94 8.91 8.22
N SER A 108 -9.75 7.90 7.35
CA SER A 108 -8.44 7.59 6.76
C SER A 108 -7.95 8.74 5.87
N GLU A 109 -8.82 9.31 5.03
CA GLU A 109 -8.49 10.48 4.22
C GLU A 109 -8.14 11.69 5.09
N ASN A 110 -8.96 11.99 6.08
CA ASN A 110 -8.75 13.12 7.01
C ASN A 110 -7.45 12.96 7.80
N LEU A 111 -7.10 11.73 8.20
CA LEU A 111 -5.84 11.49 8.90
C LEU A 111 -4.64 11.71 7.96
N MET A 112 -4.69 11.16 6.75
CA MET A 112 -3.62 11.33 5.77
C MET A 112 -3.46 12.79 5.35
N ASP A 113 -4.57 13.49 5.11
CA ASP A 113 -4.55 14.92 4.76
C ASP A 113 -3.89 15.77 5.85
N ARG A 114 -4.24 15.53 7.13
CA ARG A 114 -3.60 16.21 8.26
C ARG A 114 -2.10 15.92 8.37
N LEU A 115 -1.67 14.67 8.12
CA LEU A 115 -0.27 14.29 8.14
C LEU A 115 0.50 14.98 7.00
N VAL A 116 -0.04 14.94 5.78
CA VAL A 116 0.59 15.58 4.61
C VAL A 116 0.64 17.09 4.80
N LYS A 117 -0.43 17.72 5.22
CA LYS A 117 -0.45 19.18 5.51
C LYS A 117 0.56 19.56 6.59
N LYS A 118 0.66 18.77 7.66
CA LYS A 118 1.61 19.03 8.75
C LYS A 118 3.06 18.95 8.29
N VAL A 119 3.39 17.98 7.43
CA VAL A 119 4.77 17.72 7.03
C VAL A 119 5.16 18.51 5.79
N PHE A 120 4.31 18.53 4.77
CA PHE A 120 4.63 19.07 3.45
C PHE A 120 4.02 20.46 3.18
N GLY A 121 3.03 20.88 3.98
CA GLY A 121 2.38 22.20 3.83
C GLY A 121 1.28 22.26 2.77
N PHE A 122 0.89 21.15 2.16
CA PHE A 122 -0.14 21.09 1.12
C PHE A 122 -1.11 19.91 1.34
N PRO A 123 -2.30 19.92 0.71
CA PRO A 123 -3.26 18.82 0.83
C PRO A 123 -2.73 17.48 0.32
N MET A 124 -3.19 16.39 0.91
CA MET A 124 -2.80 15.04 0.47
C MET A 124 -3.02 14.80 -1.02
N ARG A 125 -4.07 15.38 -1.60
CA ARG A 125 -4.43 15.20 -3.01
C ARG A 125 -3.42 15.81 -4.00
N ASN A 126 -2.41 16.51 -3.52
CA ASN A 126 -1.31 16.93 -4.36
C ASN A 126 -0.34 15.80 -4.71
N PHE A 127 -0.34 14.70 -3.94
CA PHE A 127 0.37 13.48 -4.34
C PHE A 127 -0.44 12.66 -5.35
N TYR A 128 0.25 11.83 -6.11
CA TYR A 128 -0.37 10.75 -6.90
C TYR A 128 -0.68 9.59 -5.98
N TYR A 129 -1.82 8.94 -6.17
CA TYR A 129 -2.18 7.73 -5.44
C TYR A 129 -2.56 6.64 -6.42
N GLN A 130 -2.06 5.42 -6.20
CA GLN A 130 -2.37 4.29 -7.04
C GLN A 130 -2.60 3.04 -6.23
N GLU A 131 -3.69 2.33 -6.55
CA GLU A 131 -3.97 1.01 -6.00
C GLU A 131 -3.05 -0.04 -6.61
N ILE A 132 -2.48 -0.90 -5.76
CA ILE A 132 -1.70 -2.05 -6.21
C ILE A 132 -1.99 -3.27 -5.32
N PRO A 133 -2.65 -4.32 -5.86
CA PRO A 133 -3.23 -4.45 -7.21
C PRO A 133 -4.36 -3.45 -7.50
N ALA A 134 -4.57 -3.12 -8.79
CA ALA A 134 -5.62 -2.20 -9.23
C ALA A 134 -7.02 -2.86 -9.36
N CYS A 135 -7.21 -4.05 -8.83
CA CYS A 135 -8.44 -4.84 -8.89
C CYS A 135 -8.73 -5.51 -7.55
N THR A 136 -10.01 -5.83 -7.34
CA THR A 136 -10.44 -6.65 -6.21
C THR A 136 -10.45 -8.13 -6.60
N PHE A 137 -10.18 -8.99 -5.61
CA PHE A 137 -10.12 -10.44 -5.76
C PHE A 137 -10.80 -11.10 -4.55
N ASN A 138 -11.15 -12.37 -4.69
CA ASN A 138 -11.63 -13.14 -3.55
C ASN A 138 -10.44 -13.53 -2.67
N ALA A 139 -10.35 -12.92 -1.50
CA ALA A 139 -9.25 -13.17 -0.56
C ALA A 139 -9.30 -14.59 0.03
N ASP A 140 -10.50 -15.15 0.25
CA ASP A 140 -10.65 -16.47 0.86
C ASP A 140 -10.14 -17.60 -0.04
N SER A 141 -10.26 -17.43 -1.36
CA SER A 141 -9.81 -18.40 -2.36
C SER A 141 -8.42 -18.08 -2.93
N SER A 142 -7.75 -17.04 -2.44
CA SER A 142 -6.45 -16.60 -2.92
C SER A 142 -5.32 -17.16 -2.06
N SER A 143 -4.27 -17.64 -2.71
CA SER A 143 -3.01 -17.99 -2.08
C SER A 143 -2.02 -16.81 -2.10
N ASP A 144 -0.94 -16.93 -1.34
CA ASP A 144 0.14 -15.93 -1.38
C ASP A 144 0.79 -15.84 -2.76
N ALA A 145 0.89 -16.97 -3.47
CA ALA A 145 1.36 -17.00 -4.85
C ALA A 145 0.47 -16.21 -5.80
N ASP A 146 -0.87 -16.31 -5.65
CA ASP A 146 -1.82 -15.51 -6.43
C ASP A 146 -1.64 -14.02 -6.17
N TRP A 147 -1.43 -13.64 -4.92
CA TRP A 147 -1.19 -12.24 -4.57
C TRP A 147 0.12 -11.72 -5.15
N ALA A 148 1.19 -12.49 -5.04
CA ALA A 148 2.48 -12.15 -5.64
C ALA A 148 2.38 -11.98 -7.15
N GLU A 149 1.66 -12.86 -7.85
CA GLU A 149 1.41 -12.75 -9.29
C GLU A 149 0.63 -11.49 -9.65
N ARG A 150 -0.45 -11.18 -8.92
CA ARG A 150 -1.29 -10.00 -9.14
C ARG A 150 -0.51 -8.71 -8.97
N VAL A 151 0.30 -8.63 -7.92
CA VAL A 151 1.19 -7.49 -7.70
C VAL A 151 2.18 -7.36 -8.84
N ARG A 152 2.84 -8.46 -9.25
CA ARG A 152 3.78 -8.49 -10.37
C ARG A 152 3.13 -7.98 -11.65
N ASN A 153 1.94 -8.46 -11.96
CA ASN A 153 1.20 -8.03 -13.14
C ASN A 153 0.82 -6.54 -13.09
N CYS A 154 0.57 -5.99 -11.88
CA CYS A 154 0.24 -4.59 -11.71
C CYS A 154 1.46 -3.65 -11.68
N MET A 155 2.69 -4.18 -11.54
CA MET A 155 3.91 -3.35 -11.53
C MET A 155 4.08 -2.54 -12.81
N ILE A 156 3.62 -3.05 -13.95
CA ILE A 156 3.66 -2.32 -15.22
C ILE A 156 2.86 -1.01 -15.14
N HIS A 157 1.74 -1.02 -14.43
CA HIS A 157 0.92 0.18 -14.27
C HIS A 157 1.59 1.22 -13.36
N ALA A 158 2.31 0.77 -12.32
CA ALA A 158 3.09 1.65 -11.48
C ALA A 158 4.30 2.21 -12.26
N GLU A 159 4.97 1.38 -13.05
CA GLU A 159 6.06 1.80 -13.95
C GLU A 159 5.60 2.88 -14.93
N ASP A 160 4.44 2.68 -15.57
CA ASP A 160 3.87 3.65 -16.50
C ASP A 160 3.55 4.98 -15.81
N THR A 161 2.93 4.91 -14.62
CA THR A 161 2.65 6.12 -13.83
C THR A 161 3.93 6.87 -13.47
N ILE A 162 4.97 6.16 -13.03
CA ILE A 162 6.28 6.74 -12.70
C ILE A 162 6.88 7.47 -13.91
N LYS A 163 6.85 6.83 -15.08
CA LYS A 163 7.43 7.39 -16.31
C LYS A 163 6.63 8.55 -16.87
N ILE A 164 5.31 8.38 -17.00
CA ILE A 164 4.42 9.37 -17.63
C ILE A 164 4.39 10.68 -16.82
N HIS A 165 4.37 10.56 -15.49
CA HIS A 165 4.24 11.71 -14.59
C HIS A 165 5.56 12.15 -13.98
N ASN A 166 6.71 11.60 -14.44
CA ASN A 166 8.05 11.92 -13.93
C ASN A 166 8.12 11.83 -12.39
N ILE A 167 7.55 10.78 -11.82
CA ILE A 167 7.56 10.55 -10.37
C ILE A 167 9.00 10.40 -9.89
N ARG A 168 9.36 11.17 -8.87
CA ARG A 168 10.70 11.22 -8.30
C ARG A 168 10.89 10.29 -7.12
N ALA A 169 9.82 9.98 -6.41
CA ALA A 169 9.86 9.12 -5.24
C ALA A 169 8.52 8.41 -5.00
N VAL A 170 8.55 7.29 -4.29
CA VAL A 170 7.34 6.52 -3.95
C VAL A 170 7.17 6.40 -2.44
N ILE A 171 5.91 6.39 -1.99
CA ILE A 171 5.52 6.02 -0.64
C ILE A 171 4.67 4.76 -0.75
N ILE A 172 5.06 3.68 -0.08
CA ILE A 172 4.34 2.40 -0.11
C ILE A 172 3.67 2.21 1.24
N THR A 173 2.34 2.04 1.28
CA THR A 173 1.61 2.03 2.54
C THR A 173 0.85 0.73 2.80
N GLY A 174 0.76 0.34 4.06
CA GLY A 174 -0.18 -0.65 4.58
C GLY A 174 -0.20 -1.96 3.80
N ALA A 175 -1.38 -2.31 3.30
CA ALA A 175 -1.59 -3.55 2.56
C ALA A 175 -0.73 -3.67 1.30
N ALA A 176 -0.52 -2.56 0.56
CA ALA A 176 0.36 -2.57 -0.61
C ALA A 176 1.79 -2.95 -0.24
N ALA A 177 2.32 -2.43 0.87
CA ALA A 177 3.66 -2.79 1.33
C ALA A 177 3.75 -4.29 1.66
N VAL A 178 2.75 -4.85 2.35
CA VAL A 178 2.70 -6.28 2.67
C VAL A 178 2.61 -7.13 1.40
N LEU A 179 1.76 -6.76 0.46
CA LEU A 179 1.56 -7.49 -0.80
C LEU A 179 2.78 -7.41 -1.73
N MET A 180 3.52 -6.28 -1.69
CA MET A 180 4.71 -6.07 -2.52
C MET A 180 5.98 -6.67 -1.92
N LEU A 181 6.15 -6.62 -0.62
CA LEU A 181 7.42 -6.93 0.05
C LEU A 181 7.34 -8.17 0.94
N GLY A 182 6.15 -8.69 1.21
CA GLY A 182 5.91 -9.63 2.30
C GLY A 182 5.88 -8.94 3.67
N LYS A 183 5.22 -9.58 4.64
CA LYS A 183 4.94 -9.00 5.96
C LYS A 183 6.22 -8.58 6.70
N ASP A 184 7.18 -9.49 6.78
CA ASP A 184 8.41 -9.28 7.57
C ASP A 184 9.27 -8.17 6.98
N ARG A 185 9.48 -8.20 5.67
CA ARG A 185 10.25 -7.18 4.98
C ARG A 185 9.57 -5.82 5.04
N ALA A 186 8.25 -5.75 4.86
CA ALA A 186 7.49 -4.50 5.01
C ALA A 186 7.71 -3.88 6.41
N GLY A 187 7.74 -4.70 7.47
CA GLY A 187 8.06 -4.24 8.83
C GLY A 187 9.47 -3.70 8.95
N VAL A 188 10.46 -4.42 8.41
CA VAL A 188 11.89 -4.02 8.46
C VAL A 188 12.17 -2.76 7.64
N GLU A 189 11.47 -2.57 6.51
CA GLU A 189 11.63 -1.42 5.61
C GLU A 189 10.85 -0.18 6.07
N THR A 190 9.94 -0.32 7.05
CA THR A 190 9.16 0.82 7.54
C THR A 190 10.06 1.94 8.05
N GLY A 191 9.88 3.13 7.48
CA GLY A 191 10.63 4.34 7.82
C GLY A 191 11.99 4.46 7.15
N LYS A 192 12.44 3.46 6.37
CA LYS A 192 13.72 3.52 5.65
C LYS A 192 13.50 3.99 4.22
N ILE A 193 14.37 4.88 3.77
CA ILE A 193 14.44 5.28 2.36
C ILE A 193 15.30 4.26 1.63
N SER A 194 14.70 3.53 0.69
CA SER A 194 15.33 2.45 -0.07
C SER A 194 14.95 2.56 -1.54
N LYS A 195 15.64 1.82 -2.40
CA LYS A 195 15.29 1.71 -3.82
C LYS A 195 14.30 0.58 -4.05
N TYR A 196 13.26 0.88 -4.82
CA TYR A 196 12.21 -0.06 -5.19
C TYR A 196 12.13 -0.17 -6.70
N ARG A 197 11.97 -1.42 -7.19
CA ARG A 197 11.87 -1.70 -8.62
C ARG A 197 10.41 -1.87 -9.02
N PHE A 198 10.02 -1.18 -10.10
CA PHE A 198 8.71 -1.25 -10.75
C PHE A 198 8.93 -1.62 -12.22
N GLY A 199 8.76 -2.91 -12.55
CA GLY A 199 9.15 -3.41 -13.86
C GLY A 199 10.64 -3.16 -14.15
N ASN A 200 10.94 -2.34 -15.16
CA ASN A 200 12.30 -1.97 -15.53
C ASN A 200 12.76 -0.63 -14.92
N THR A 201 11.91 0.02 -14.13
CA THR A 201 12.20 1.32 -13.51
C THR A 201 12.54 1.13 -12.04
N GLU A 202 13.59 1.81 -11.58
CA GLU A 202 13.98 1.87 -10.18
C GLU A 202 13.74 3.29 -9.64
N THR A 203 13.14 3.40 -8.46
CA THR A 203 12.78 4.67 -7.84
C THR A 203 13.06 4.62 -6.35
N ASP A 204 13.56 5.69 -5.79
CA ASP A 204 13.71 5.81 -4.33
C ASP A 204 12.33 5.89 -3.68
N GLY A 205 12.19 5.32 -2.49
CA GLY A 205 10.91 5.30 -1.80
C GLY A 205 11.02 4.98 -0.32
N ILE A 206 9.88 5.02 0.35
CA ILE A 206 9.75 4.73 1.77
C ILE A 206 8.50 3.89 2.03
N VAL A 207 8.60 2.95 2.96
CA VAL A 207 7.43 2.23 3.48
C VAL A 207 6.91 2.97 4.70
N LEU A 208 5.60 3.23 4.72
CA LEU A 208 4.91 3.85 5.85
C LEU A 208 3.70 2.99 6.28
N ARG A 209 3.31 3.14 7.53
CA ARG A 209 2.03 2.58 8.00
C ARG A 209 0.88 3.33 7.33
N SER A 210 -0.15 2.58 6.90
CA SER A 210 -1.33 3.21 6.29
C SER A 210 -2.18 3.98 7.32
N PRO A 211 -3.00 4.93 6.86
CA PRO A 211 -3.95 5.63 7.72
C PRO A 211 -4.87 4.67 8.48
N GLU A 212 -5.36 3.61 7.83
CA GLU A 212 -6.20 2.58 8.45
C GLU A 212 -5.46 1.86 9.58
N GLY A 213 -4.18 1.54 9.36
CA GLY A 213 -3.33 0.93 10.39
C GLY A 213 -3.11 1.83 11.60
N MET A 214 -3.02 3.15 11.40
CA MET A 214 -2.94 4.13 12.50
C MET A 214 -4.27 4.29 13.23
N LEU A 215 -5.39 4.34 12.50
CA LEU A 215 -6.74 4.40 13.10
C LEU A 215 -7.07 3.14 13.90
N SER A 216 -6.54 1.98 13.50
CA SER A 216 -6.72 0.75 14.26
C SER A 216 -6.06 0.82 15.64
N LEU A 217 -4.87 1.44 15.76
CA LEU A 217 -4.23 1.67 17.06
C LEU A 217 -5.06 2.63 17.93
N GLU A 218 -5.62 3.67 17.34
CA GLU A 218 -6.52 4.58 18.05
C GLU A 218 -7.78 3.84 18.54
N ALA A 219 -8.37 2.99 17.72
CA ALA A 219 -9.53 2.19 18.09
C ALA A 219 -9.18 1.21 19.23
N ARG A 220 -8.01 0.57 19.18
CA ARG A 220 -7.51 -0.28 20.26
C ARG A 220 -7.35 0.50 21.55
N ARG A 221 -6.72 1.67 21.54
CA ARG A 221 -6.64 2.50 22.74
C ARG A 221 -8.02 2.87 23.30
N LYS A 222 -8.96 3.27 22.41
CA LYS A 222 -10.33 3.61 22.79
C LYS A 222 -11.07 2.43 23.43
N SER A 223 -10.79 1.19 23.05
CA SER A 223 -11.43 0.01 23.67
C SER A 223 -11.10 -0.13 25.15
N PHE A 224 -9.96 0.41 25.60
CA PHE A 224 -9.56 0.43 27.02
C PHE A 224 -9.91 1.75 27.75
N GLU A 225 -10.60 2.67 27.10
CA GLU A 225 -10.81 4.04 27.64
C GLU A 225 -11.62 4.08 28.95
N LYS A 226 -12.44 3.05 29.21
CA LYS A 226 -13.18 2.90 30.50
C LYS A 226 -12.25 2.77 31.69
N ASN A 227 -11.04 2.28 31.52
CA ASN A 227 -10.03 2.13 32.57
C ASN A 227 -8.70 2.77 32.13
N LYS A 228 -8.62 4.09 32.16
CA LYS A 228 -7.44 4.86 31.73
C LYS A 228 -6.19 4.62 32.59
N ASN A 229 -6.37 4.03 33.77
CA ASN A 229 -5.26 3.69 34.67
C ASN A 229 -4.70 2.28 34.43
N SER A 230 -5.37 1.47 33.60
CA SER A 230 -4.88 0.13 33.31
C SER A 230 -3.58 0.16 32.49
N GLU A 231 -2.78 -0.88 32.66
CA GLU A 231 -1.53 -1.03 31.89
C GLU A 231 -1.81 -1.22 30.39
N GLU A 232 -2.91 -1.88 30.04
CA GLU A 232 -3.34 -2.05 28.65
C GLU A 232 -3.61 -0.71 27.97
N TYR A 233 -4.33 0.20 28.65
CA TYR A 233 -4.58 1.54 28.12
C TYR A 233 -3.29 2.33 27.94
N LYS A 234 -2.40 2.30 28.93
CA LYS A 234 -1.11 3.02 28.87
C LYS A 234 -0.27 2.52 27.71
N ARG A 235 -0.10 1.19 27.58
CA ARG A 235 0.64 0.57 26.46
C ARG A 235 0.04 0.90 25.10
N ALA A 236 -1.29 0.79 24.96
CA ALA A 236 -1.95 1.12 23.71
C ALA A 236 -1.78 2.60 23.33
N ARG A 237 -1.81 3.50 24.31
CA ARG A 237 -1.57 4.95 24.12
C ARG A 237 -0.12 5.24 23.72
N GLU A 238 0.83 4.62 24.38
CA GLU A 238 2.25 4.76 24.06
C GLU A 238 2.56 4.27 22.65
N GLU A 239 2.01 3.11 22.27
CA GLU A 239 2.16 2.56 20.92
C GLU A 239 1.56 3.49 19.87
N GLU A 240 0.33 3.98 20.09
CA GLU A 240 -0.33 4.93 19.18
C GLU A 240 0.51 6.20 18.99
N ASN A 241 0.97 6.80 20.09
CA ASN A 241 1.77 8.02 20.04
C ASN A 241 3.10 7.79 19.32
N ARG A 242 3.83 6.73 19.67
CA ARG A 242 5.10 6.38 19.02
C ARG A 242 4.92 6.22 17.51
N VAL A 243 3.90 5.48 17.08
CA VAL A 243 3.67 5.27 15.63
C VAL A 243 3.32 6.58 14.91
N LYS A 244 2.56 7.47 15.53
CA LYS A 244 2.24 8.78 14.96
C LYS A 244 3.48 9.68 14.86
N GLU A 245 4.30 9.71 15.90
CA GLU A 245 5.55 10.46 15.94
C GLU A 245 6.56 9.94 14.91
N ASP A 246 6.77 8.62 14.88
CA ASP A 246 7.64 7.96 13.90
C ASP A 246 7.18 8.26 12.47
N THR A 247 5.88 8.19 12.20
CA THR A 247 5.34 8.49 10.87
C THR A 247 5.64 9.93 10.45
N VAL A 248 5.45 10.90 11.33
CA VAL A 248 5.78 12.31 11.07
C VAL A 248 7.28 12.49 10.84
N LYS A 249 8.12 11.84 11.65
CA LYS A 249 9.58 11.85 11.50
C LYS A 249 9.99 11.30 10.13
N TYR A 250 9.52 10.12 9.77
CA TYR A 250 9.85 9.47 8.49
C TYR A 250 9.39 10.29 7.28
N MET A 251 8.18 10.85 7.34
CA MET A 251 7.69 11.74 6.28
C MET A 251 8.51 13.02 6.19
N THR A 252 9.01 13.55 7.30
CA THR A 252 9.88 14.74 7.33
C THR A 252 11.25 14.42 6.71
N GLU A 253 11.86 13.29 7.04
CA GLU A 253 13.10 12.82 6.44
C GLU A 253 12.94 12.63 4.93
N PHE A 254 11.83 12.01 4.51
CA PHE A 254 11.47 11.83 3.11
C PHE A 254 11.32 13.18 2.39
N ARG A 255 10.54 14.12 2.96
CA ARG A 255 10.40 15.48 2.41
C ARG A 255 11.74 16.15 2.18
N ASN A 256 12.62 16.13 3.20
CA ASN A 256 13.92 16.77 3.14
C ASN A 256 14.84 16.12 2.09
N ARG A 257 14.80 14.78 1.99
CA ARG A 257 15.60 14.02 1.01
C ARG A 257 15.27 14.39 -0.43
N PHE A 258 13.99 14.65 -0.75
CA PHE A 258 13.52 14.91 -2.11
C PHE A 258 13.22 16.39 -2.37
N SER A 259 13.46 17.26 -1.40
CA SER A 259 13.21 18.72 -1.50
C SER A 259 11.77 19.03 -1.92
N LEU A 260 10.80 18.46 -1.20
CA LEU A 260 9.37 18.53 -1.46
C LEU A 260 8.67 19.64 -0.65
#